data_e8de4a02b8eb332b0ab32215c1eb55b1
#
_entry.id   e8de4a02b8eb332b0ab32215c1eb55b1
#
_cell.length_a   1.000
_cell.length_b   1.000
_cell.length_c   1.000
_cell.angle_alpha   90.00
_cell.angle_beta   90.00
_cell.angle_gamma   90.00
#
_symmetry.space_group_name_H-M   'P 1'
#
loop_
_entity.id
_entity.type
_entity.pdbx_description
1 polymer ?
#
loop_
_entity_poly.entity_id
_entity_poly.type
_entity_poly.pdbx_seq_one_letter_code
_entity_poly.pdbx_strand_id
1 'polypeptide(L)'
;MYSVVCLIGSTKFESTFRELEESLTLKGYLIFSPLVYNQSGDKPGCGKKAKELIDVATKLKINHSDIVVVVDVDGYMGNSTKAQRDHALFLNKPVLYYSKGEVSRL
;
A
#
# COMPACT_ATOMS: atom_id res chain seq x y z
N MET A 1 17.10 -12.74 8.34
CA MET A 1 16.79 -11.33 8.00
C MET A 1 15.44 -11.27 7.34
N TYR A 2 14.58 -10.34 7.75
CA TYR A 2 13.22 -10.24 7.24
C TYR A 2 13.14 -9.11 6.23
N SER A 3 12.42 -9.35 5.12
CA SER A 3 12.11 -8.30 4.16
C SER A 3 10.84 -7.56 4.59
N VAL A 4 10.84 -6.27 4.36
CA VAL A 4 9.72 -5.39 4.68
C VAL A 4 8.95 -5.11 3.38
N VAL A 5 7.67 -5.42 3.38
CA VAL A 5 6.76 -5.20 2.25
C VAL A 5 5.79 -4.07 2.61
N CYS A 6 5.70 -3.07 1.77
CA CYS A 6 4.73 -1.99 1.91
C CYS A 6 3.59 -2.19 0.93
N LEU A 7 2.36 -2.27 1.44
CA LEU A 7 1.16 -2.37 0.63
C LEU A 7 0.60 -0.96 0.41
N ILE A 8 0.39 -0.58 -0.84
CA ILE A 8 -0.23 0.70 -1.20
C ILE A 8 -1.43 0.45 -2.10
N GLY A 9 -2.39 1.35 -2.08
CA GLY A 9 -3.60 1.23 -2.88
C GLY A 9 -4.77 2.00 -2.28
N SER A 10 -5.91 1.95 -2.95
CA SER A 10 -7.12 2.58 -2.45
C SER A 10 -7.63 1.88 -1.21
N THR A 11 -7.98 2.64 -0.20
CA THR A 11 -8.54 2.11 1.06
C THR A 11 -9.88 1.40 0.88
N LYS A 12 -10.54 1.60 -0.27
CA LYS A 12 -11.76 0.84 -0.59
C LYS A 12 -11.51 -0.66 -0.74
N PHE A 13 -10.26 -1.07 -0.92
CA PHE A 13 -9.89 -2.48 -1.06
C PHE A 13 -9.46 -3.09 0.28
N GLU A 14 -10.07 -2.68 1.37
CA GLU A 14 -9.70 -3.13 2.72
C GLU A 14 -9.61 -4.65 2.83
N SER A 15 -10.59 -5.38 2.31
CA SER A 15 -10.60 -6.84 2.41
C SER A 15 -9.37 -7.47 1.76
N THR A 16 -8.96 -6.96 0.61
CA THR A 16 -7.76 -7.46 -0.09
C THR A 16 -6.49 -7.12 0.70
N PHE A 17 -6.40 -5.91 1.27
CA PHE A 17 -5.30 -5.57 2.16
C PHE A 17 -5.20 -6.54 3.33
N ARG A 18 -6.33 -6.84 3.98
CA ARG A 18 -6.35 -7.75 5.14
C ARG A 18 -5.89 -9.16 4.76
N GLU A 19 -6.32 -9.66 3.61
CA GLU A 19 -5.88 -10.97 3.12
C GLU A 19 -4.37 -10.99 2.86
N LEU A 20 -3.82 -9.95 2.25
CA LEU A 20 -2.39 -9.85 1.97
C LEU A 20 -1.57 -9.67 3.24
N GLU A 21 -2.05 -8.87 4.19
CA GLU A 21 -1.40 -8.71 5.50
C GLU A 21 -1.21 -10.07 6.15
N GLU A 22 -2.26 -10.88 6.19
CA GLU A 22 -2.20 -12.20 6.80
C GLU A 22 -1.29 -13.15 6.03
N SER A 23 -1.51 -13.29 4.73
CA SER A 23 -0.78 -14.27 3.92
C SER A 23 0.71 -13.98 3.87
N LEU A 24 1.10 -12.71 3.73
CA LEU A 24 2.51 -12.33 3.67
C LEU A 24 3.19 -12.40 5.04
N THR A 25 2.46 -12.07 6.11
CA THR A 25 2.97 -12.20 7.47
C THR A 25 3.29 -13.67 7.76
N LEU A 26 2.41 -14.59 7.35
CA LEU A 26 2.62 -16.03 7.55
C LEU A 26 3.77 -16.57 6.70
N LYS A 27 4.20 -15.85 5.67
CA LYS A 27 5.41 -16.18 4.90
C LYS A 27 6.68 -15.58 5.48
N GLY A 28 6.58 -14.82 6.58
CA GLY A 28 7.75 -14.25 7.27
C GLY A 28 8.09 -12.82 6.87
N TYR A 29 7.25 -12.14 6.10
CA TYR A 29 7.48 -10.73 5.77
C TYR A 29 6.99 -9.81 6.89
N LEU A 30 7.66 -8.67 7.05
CA LEU A 30 7.15 -7.57 7.85
C LEU A 30 6.32 -6.68 6.94
N ILE A 31 5.12 -6.28 7.39
CA ILE A 31 4.17 -5.60 6.51
C ILE A 31 3.89 -4.20 7.02
N PHE A 32 4.03 -3.21 6.12
CA PHE A 32 3.41 -1.91 6.27
C PHE A 32 2.15 -1.89 5.41
N SER A 33 1.05 -1.38 5.96
CA SER A 33 -0.22 -1.24 5.26
C SER A 33 -0.86 0.10 5.62
N PRO A 34 -1.97 0.49 4.96
CA PRO A 34 -2.57 1.80 5.22
C PRO A 34 -2.99 2.05 6.67
N LEU A 35 -3.49 1.06 7.37
CA LEU A 35 -3.99 1.13 8.76
C LEU A 35 -5.26 1.99 8.93
N VAL A 36 -5.49 2.98 8.08
CA VAL A 36 -6.68 3.83 8.11
C VAL A 36 -7.46 3.58 6.82
N TYR A 37 -8.67 3.03 6.94
CA TYR A 37 -9.44 2.58 5.78
C TYR A 37 -10.71 3.39 5.52
N ASN A 38 -11.06 4.33 6.37
CA ASN A 38 -12.28 5.12 6.26
C ASN A 38 -12.01 6.48 5.60
N GLN A 39 -11.37 6.45 4.42
CA GLN A 39 -10.98 7.66 3.70
C GLN A 39 -11.89 8.02 2.52
N SER A 40 -12.95 7.25 2.29
CA SER A 40 -13.98 7.64 1.33
C SER A 40 -14.78 8.79 1.93
N GLY A 41 -14.69 9.96 1.38
CA GLY A 41 -15.17 11.27 1.80
C GLY A 41 -16.50 11.45 2.51
N ASP A 42 -17.13 10.39 2.98
CA ASP A 42 -18.47 10.43 3.56
C ASP A 42 -18.50 10.52 5.08
N LYS A 43 -17.34 10.54 5.74
CA LYS A 43 -17.30 10.61 7.20
C LYS A 43 -16.78 11.95 7.69
N PRO A 44 -17.48 12.58 8.66
CA PRO A 44 -16.98 13.79 9.29
C PRO A 44 -15.58 13.54 9.88
N GLY A 45 -14.64 14.43 9.60
CA GLY A 45 -13.28 14.32 10.11
C GLY A 45 -12.26 13.75 9.13
N CYS A 46 -12.68 13.17 8.00
CA CYS A 46 -11.79 12.79 6.91
C CYS A 46 -11.47 14.01 6.05
N GLY A 47 -10.77 14.98 6.65
CA GLY A 47 -10.44 16.22 5.95
C GLY A 47 -9.14 16.10 5.17
N LYS A 48 -8.87 17.16 4.41
CA LYS A 48 -7.64 17.33 3.62
C LYS A 48 -6.39 17.08 4.47
N LYS A 49 -6.38 17.56 5.72
CA LYS A 49 -5.24 17.39 6.62
C LYS A 49 -4.98 15.94 6.99
N ALA A 50 -6.04 15.17 7.24
CA ALA A 50 -5.89 13.74 7.52
C ALA A 50 -5.29 13.00 6.33
N LYS A 51 -5.76 13.33 5.11
CA LYS A 51 -5.21 12.76 3.89
C LYS A 51 -3.73 13.09 3.72
N GLU A 52 -3.35 14.34 3.98
CA GLU A 52 -1.94 14.77 3.90
C GLU A 52 -1.06 13.98 4.86
N LEU A 53 -1.50 13.78 6.10
CA LEU A 53 -0.77 13.00 7.09
C LEU A 53 -0.61 11.55 6.67
N ILE A 54 -1.66 10.95 6.10
CA ILE A 54 -1.63 9.58 5.61
C ILE A 54 -0.67 9.46 4.43
N ASP A 55 -0.68 10.42 3.51
CA ASP A 55 0.24 10.42 2.36
C ASP A 55 1.70 10.53 2.81
N VAL A 56 2.00 11.37 3.79
CA VAL A 56 3.35 11.48 4.36
C VAL A 56 3.75 10.17 5.03
N ALA A 57 2.86 9.60 5.85
CA ALA A 57 3.13 8.33 6.52
C ALA A 57 3.42 7.22 5.50
N THR A 58 2.65 7.17 4.40
CA THR A 58 2.84 6.17 3.37
C THR A 58 4.21 6.31 2.70
N LYS A 59 4.64 7.54 2.39
CA LYS A 59 5.98 7.76 1.83
C LYS A 59 7.08 7.27 2.76
N LEU A 60 6.94 7.52 4.06
CA LEU A 60 7.91 7.05 5.05
C LEU A 60 7.93 5.53 5.11
N LYS A 61 6.76 4.89 5.05
CA LYS A 61 6.67 3.43 5.01
C LYS A 61 7.36 2.87 3.77
N ILE A 62 7.17 3.49 2.62
CA ILE A 62 7.87 3.09 1.39
C ILE A 62 9.38 3.23 1.56
N ASN A 63 9.86 4.35 2.14
CA ASN A 63 11.28 4.57 2.37
C ASN A 63 11.92 3.46 3.21
N HIS A 64 11.17 2.90 4.17
CA HIS A 64 11.64 1.85 5.07
C HIS A 64 11.29 0.44 4.59
N SER A 65 10.84 0.29 3.36
CA SER A 65 10.45 -1.01 2.81
C SER A 65 11.48 -1.52 1.82
N ASP A 66 11.50 -2.82 1.64
CA ASP A 66 12.36 -3.47 0.63
C ASP A 66 11.59 -3.70 -0.67
N ILE A 67 10.28 -3.91 -0.57
CA ILE A 67 9.39 -4.25 -1.68
C ILE A 67 8.11 -3.46 -1.51
N VAL A 68 7.55 -2.98 -2.62
CA VAL A 68 6.25 -2.29 -2.63
C VAL A 68 5.26 -3.11 -3.46
N VAL A 69 4.09 -3.38 -2.88
CA VAL A 69 2.99 -4.05 -3.57
C VAL A 69 1.87 -3.04 -3.80
N VAL A 70 1.49 -2.86 -5.06
CA VAL A 70 0.33 -2.04 -5.42
C VAL A 70 -0.90 -2.94 -5.40
N VAL A 71 -1.83 -2.64 -4.49
CA VAL A 71 -3.10 -3.36 -4.39
C VAL A 71 -4.10 -2.71 -5.34
N ASP A 72 -4.02 -3.09 -6.61
CA ASP A 72 -4.80 -2.52 -7.71
C ASP A 72 -5.85 -3.52 -8.19
N VAL A 73 -6.84 -3.79 -7.35
CA VAL A 73 -7.94 -4.69 -7.69
C VAL A 73 -8.61 -4.22 -8.99
N ASP A 74 -8.77 -5.13 -9.93
CA ASP A 74 -9.30 -4.86 -11.28
C ASP A 74 -8.50 -3.76 -12.03
N GLY A 75 -7.25 -3.57 -11.66
CA GLY A 75 -6.38 -2.57 -12.28
C GLY A 75 -6.60 -1.14 -11.78
N TYR A 76 -7.49 -0.95 -10.81
CA TYR A 76 -7.78 0.40 -10.31
C TYR A 76 -6.63 0.98 -9.49
N MET A 77 -6.27 2.21 -9.83
CA MET A 77 -5.23 2.93 -9.12
C MET A 77 -5.61 4.42 -9.08
N GLY A 78 -5.89 4.94 -7.88
CA GLY A 78 -6.19 6.35 -7.69
C GLY A 78 -4.95 7.24 -7.79
N ASN A 79 -5.15 8.55 -7.77
CA ASN A 79 -4.05 9.52 -7.93
C ASN A 79 -3.00 9.42 -6.82
N SER A 80 -3.42 9.25 -5.56
CA SER A 80 -2.49 9.08 -4.44
C SER A 80 -1.63 7.83 -4.61
N THR A 81 -2.25 6.73 -5.04
CA THR A 81 -1.54 5.47 -5.25
C THR A 81 -0.52 5.59 -6.38
N LYS A 82 -0.88 6.28 -7.47
CA LYS A 82 0.05 6.52 -8.58
C LYS A 82 1.27 7.31 -8.12
N ALA A 83 1.06 8.35 -7.33
CA ALA A 83 2.16 9.15 -6.78
C ALA A 83 3.06 8.33 -5.85
N GLN A 84 2.48 7.48 -5.02
CA GLN A 84 3.20 6.60 -4.12
C GLN A 84 4.01 5.55 -4.90
N ARG A 85 3.41 4.96 -5.93
CA ARG A 85 4.11 4.03 -6.83
C ARG A 85 5.30 4.71 -7.48
N ASP A 86 5.10 5.92 -8.00
CA ASP A 86 6.18 6.66 -8.67
C ASP A 86 7.31 6.98 -7.70
N HIS A 87 6.98 7.30 -6.45
CA HIS A 87 7.98 7.49 -5.39
C HIS A 87 8.81 6.21 -5.16
N ALA A 88 8.15 5.05 -5.09
CA ALA A 88 8.83 3.77 -4.93
C ALA A 88 9.76 3.49 -6.11
N LEU A 89 9.29 3.73 -7.34
CA LEU A 89 10.10 3.55 -8.55
C LEU A 89 11.31 4.50 -8.56
N PHE A 90 11.13 5.75 -8.11
CA PHE A 90 12.23 6.72 -7.99
C PHE A 90 13.31 6.22 -7.03
N LEU A 91 12.91 5.52 -5.97
CA LEU A 91 13.84 4.93 -5.01
C LEU A 91 14.42 3.58 -5.46
N ASN A 92 14.12 3.15 -6.66
CA ASN A 92 14.54 1.86 -7.22
C ASN A 92 14.05 0.66 -6.38
N LYS A 93 12.91 0.79 -5.71
CA LYS A 93 12.30 -0.32 -4.98
C LYS A 93 11.61 -1.25 -5.99
N PRO A 94 11.68 -2.57 -5.80
CA PRO A 94 10.83 -3.49 -6.56
C PRO A 94 9.36 -3.17 -6.32
N VAL A 95 8.58 -3.04 -7.40
CA VAL A 95 7.14 -2.75 -7.34
C VAL A 95 6.41 -3.92 -8.00
N LEU A 96 5.55 -4.57 -7.24
CA LEU A 96 4.74 -5.70 -7.69
C LEU A 96 3.27 -5.28 -7.75
N TYR A 97 2.54 -5.79 -8.74
CA TYR A 97 1.13 -5.43 -8.94
C TYR A 97 0.23 -6.61 -8.64
N TYR A 98 -0.73 -6.40 -7.74
CA TYR A 98 -1.72 -7.40 -7.38
C TYR A 98 -2.52 -7.87 -8.60
N SER A 99 -2.97 -6.92 -9.44
CA SER A 99 -3.76 -7.24 -10.63
C SER A 99 -3.02 -8.11 -11.64
N LYS A 100 -1.70 -8.10 -11.61
CA LYS A 100 -0.86 -8.89 -12.51
C LYS A 100 -0.45 -10.24 -11.91
N GLY A 101 -0.96 -10.58 -10.74
CA GLY A 101 -0.59 -11.82 -10.06
C GLY A 101 0.84 -11.86 -9.54
N GLU A 102 1.52 -10.72 -9.49
CA GLU A 102 2.95 -10.67 -9.13
C GLU A 102 3.21 -10.91 -7.66
N VAL A 103 2.20 -10.77 -6.80
CA VAL A 103 2.33 -11.06 -5.37
C VAL A 103 2.71 -12.51 -5.12
N SER A 104 2.38 -13.42 -6.04
CA SER A 104 2.76 -14.83 -5.94
C SER A 104 4.27 -15.05 -5.95
N ARG A 105 5.05 -14.06 -6.37
CA ARG A 105 6.51 -14.12 -6.32
C ARG A 105 7.06 -14.04 -4.89
N LEU A 106 6.24 -13.56 -3.97
CA LEU A 106 6.59 -13.46 -2.57
C LEU A 106 6.13 -14.72 -1.82
#